data_45cb8ca57754f2bc2c4d09364c9e12b8
#
_entry.id   45cb8ca57754f2bc2c4d09364c9e12b8
#
_cell.length_a   1.000
_cell.length_b   1.000
_cell.length_c   1.000
_cell.angle_alpha   90.00
_cell.angle_beta   90.00
_cell.angle_gamma   90.00
#
_symmetry.space_group_name_H-M   'P 1'
#
loop_
_entity.id
_entity.type
_entity.pdbx_description
1 polymer ?
#
loop_
_entity_poly.entity_id
_entity_poly.type
_entity_poly.pdbx_seq_one_letter_code
_entity_poly.pdbx_strand_id
1 'polypeptide(L)'
;MLELKNISFKRDNKQILDNVSLKLDDDKFVVITGPNGSGKSTLAKIIMGIEKPDSGQILLDGKDITNLPINERAKSGIGFAFHQPVRFKGITVFDLIKLSAGKDINKGEACNILSKVGLCANEYVDREISSALSGGELKRIEIASVAVRNSKVTVFDEPEAGIDLWSFNNLIKVFTDMRQSLKGTTIIISHQEKIINIADDLILLADGKVEKMGSKEEMFDKVQKDRACCKLEGGNN
;
A
#
# COMPACT_ATOMS: atom_id res chain seq x y z
N MET A 1 -14.06 -5.16 -5.43
CA MET A 1 -13.15 -6.02 -6.23
C MET A 1 -12.33 -5.17 -7.19
N LEU A 2 -11.00 -5.30 -7.20
CA LEU A 2 -10.08 -4.64 -8.14
C LEU A 2 -9.56 -5.69 -9.15
N GLU A 3 -9.63 -5.38 -10.45
CA GLU A 3 -9.11 -6.24 -11.51
C GLU A 3 -8.24 -5.44 -12.48
N LEU A 4 -7.05 -5.93 -12.75
CA LEU A 4 -6.14 -5.42 -13.77
C LEU A 4 -6.07 -6.44 -14.90
N LYS A 5 -6.22 -5.97 -16.15
CA LYS A 5 -6.19 -6.81 -17.35
C LYS A 5 -5.11 -6.34 -18.31
N ASN A 6 -4.09 -7.16 -18.50
CA ASN A 6 -3.04 -6.98 -19.50
C ASN A 6 -2.36 -5.60 -19.44
N ILE A 7 -2.09 -5.12 -18.22
CA ILE A 7 -1.45 -3.82 -17.98
C ILE A 7 -0.01 -3.88 -18.45
N SER A 8 0.33 -3.01 -19.41
CA SER A 8 1.72 -2.80 -19.85
C SER A 8 2.07 -1.32 -19.75
N PHE A 9 3.32 -1.06 -19.39
CA PHE A 9 3.83 0.29 -19.22
C PHE A 9 5.32 0.37 -19.57
N LYS A 10 5.69 1.37 -20.35
CA LYS A 10 7.08 1.70 -20.71
C LYS A 10 7.45 3.07 -20.17
N ARG A 11 8.71 3.23 -19.81
CA ARG A 11 9.32 4.51 -19.49
C ARG A 11 10.69 4.57 -20.16
N ASP A 12 10.97 5.66 -20.87
CA ASP A 12 12.25 5.85 -21.58
C ASP A 12 12.66 4.63 -22.41
N ASN A 13 11.74 4.11 -23.21
CA ASN A 13 11.86 2.89 -24.04
C ASN A 13 12.16 1.60 -23.26
N LYS A 14 12.15 1.61 -21.94
CA LYS A 14 12.30 0.43 -21.10
C LYS A 14 10.93 -0.10 -20.69
N GLN A 15 10.69 -1.40 -20.91
CA GLN A 15 9.51 -2.08 -20.37
C GLN A 15 9.61 -2.15 -18.85
N ILE A 16 8.63 -1.57 -18.15
CA ILE A 16 8.55 -1.58 -16.68
C ILE A 16 7.50 -2.59 -16.22
N LEU A 17 6.36 -2.65 -16.90
CA LEU A 17 5.32 -3.65 -16.68
C LEU A 17 4.97 -4.29 -18.01
N ASP A 18 4.88 -5.60 -18.05
CA ASP A 18 4.62 -6.38 -19.23
C ASP A 18 3.45 -7.34 -19.01
N ASN A 19 2.29 -6.98 -19.55
CA ASN A 19 1.08 -7.80 -19.55
C ASN A 19 0.62 -8.26 -18.16
N VAL A 20 0.69 -7.37 -17.17
CA VAL A 20 0.31 -7.65 -15.79
C VAL A 20 -1.21 -7.81 -15.70
N SER A 21 -1.65 -8.98 -15.27
CA SER A 21 -3.06 -9.28 -14.99
C SER A 21 -3.19 -9.83 -13.59
N LEU A 22 -4.11 -9.27 -12.81
CA LEU A 22 -4.42 -9.72 -11.46
C LEU A 22 -5.86 -9.37 -11.09
N LYS A 23 -6.43 -10.17 -10.21
CA LYS A 23 -7.76 -9.96 -9.66
C LYS A 23 -7.69 -10.07 -8.16
N LEU A 24 -8.14 -9.03 -7.46
CA LEU A 24 -8.15 -8.95 -6.01
C LEU A 24 -9.60 -8.93 -5.53
N ASP A 25 -9.94 -9.88 -4.68
CA ASP A 25 -11.24 -9.94 -4.05
C ASP A 25 -11.39 -8.84 -2.99
N ASP A 26 -12.62 -8.58 -2.58
CA ASP A 26 -12.92 -7.61 -1.55
C ASP A 26 -12.44 -8.10 -0.16
N ASP A 27 -12.19 -7.16 0.72
CA ASP A 27 -11.83 -7.38 2.12
C ASP A 27 -10.57 -8.26 2.32
N LYS A 28 -9.63 -8.19 1.37
CA LYS A 28 -8.35 -8.90 1.41
C LYS A 28 -7.19 -7.99 1.80
N PHE A 29 -6.24 -8.54 2.53
CA PHE A 29 -4.96 -7.93 2.83
C PHE A 29 -3.89 -8.56 1.94
N VAL A 30 -3.50 -7.83 0.89
CA VAL A 30 -2.63 -8.34 -0.19
C VAL A 30 -1.26 -7.68 -0.08
N VAL A 31 -0.20 -8.46 -0.14
CA VAL A 31 1.15 -7.93 -0.22
C VAL A 31 1.76 -8.21 -1.59
N ILE A 32 2.22 -7.13 -2.24
CA ILE A 32 3.00 -7.20 -3.47
C ILE A 32 4.48 -7.11 -3.11
N THR A 33 5.22 -8.16 -3.40
CA THR A 33 6.65 -8.25 -3.14
C THR A 33 7.43 -8.57 -4.42
N GLY A 34 8.75 -8.54 -4.35
CA GLY A 34 9.63 -8.85 -5.47
C GLY A 34 10.88 -7.98 -5.48
N PRO A 35 11.85 -8.23 -6.39
CA PRO A 35 13.11 -7.50 -6.47
C PRO A 35 12.92 -5.99 -6.66
N ASN A 36 13.93 -5.20 -6.28
CA ASN A 36 13.94 -3.78 -6.59
C ASN A 36 13.97 -3.57 -8.10
N GLY A 37 13.18 -2.59 -8.58
CA GLY A 37 13.06 -2.33 -10.02
C GLY A 37 12.08 -3.24 -10.77
N SER A 38 11.40 -4.17 -10.11
CA SER A 38 10.42 -5.08 -10.75
C SER A 38 9.11 -4.41 -11.17
N GLY A 39 8.90 -3.12 -10.87
CA GLY A 39 7.71 -2.37 -11.29
C GLY A 39 6.63 -2.20 -10.22
N LYS A 40 6.84 -2.63 -8.96
CA LYS A 40 5.84 -2.58 -7.87
C LYS A 40 5.26 -1.18 -7.66
N SER A 41 6.09 -0.19 -7.41
CA SER A 41 5.64 1.20 -7.19
C SER A 41 5.03 1.81 -8.47
N THR A 42 5.48 1.38 -9.65
CA THR A 42 4.85 1.78 -10.92
C THR A 42 3.44 1.21 -11.03
N LEU A 43 3.25 -0.05 -10.67
CA LEU A 43 1.92 -0.69 -10.64
C LEU A 43 0.98 0.05 -9.68
N ALA A 44 1.46 0.39 -8.48
CA ALA A 44 0.70 1.18 -7.50
C ALA A 44 0.30 2.56 -8.05
N LYS A 45 1.23 3.27 -8.71
CA LYS A 45 0.96 4.57 -9.36
C LYS A 45 -0.06 4.45 -10.49
N ILE A 46 -0.04 3.36 -11.23
CA ILE A 46 -1.02 3.07 -12.29
C ILE A 46 -2.39 2.80 -11.69
N ILE A 47 -2.50 2.04 -10.60
CA ILE A 47 -3.77 1.80 -9.89
C ILE A 47 -4.37 3.13 -9.41
N MET A 48 -3.55 4.02 -8.86
CA MET A 48 -4.00 5.34 -8.39
C MET A 48 -4.33 6.31 -9.53
N GLY A 49 -3.76 6.10 -10.74
CA GLY A 49 -3.93 7.00 -11.89
C GLY A 49 -2.91 8.15 -11.93
N ILE A 50 -1.80 8.01 -11.21
CA ILE A 50 -0.64 8.91 -11.30
C ILE A 50 0.11 8.66 -12.62
N GLU A 51 0.26 7.38 -12.97
CA GLU A 51 0.78 6.94 -14.25
C GLU A 51 -0.35 6.34 -15.08
N LYS A 52 -0.32 6.56 -16.39
CA LYS A 52 -1.28 5.97 -17.32
C LYS A 52 -0.63 4.75 -18.00
N PRO A 53 -1.26 3.57 -17.99
CA PRO A 53 -0.72 2.42 -18.70
C PRO A 53 -0.75 2.64 -20.22
N ASP A 54 0.22 2.06 -20.94
CA ASP A 54 0.25 2.09 -22.40
C ASP A 54 -0.84 1.19 -23.00
N SER A 55 -1.16 0.08 -22.31
CA SER A 55 -2.24 -0.84 -22.69
C SER A 55 -2.83 -1.52 -21.47
N GLY A 56 -3.99 -2.14 -21.66
CA GLY A 56 -4.73 -2.86 -20.63
C GLY A 56 -5.88 -2.07 -20.03
N GLN A 57 -6.53 -2.68 -19.05
CA GLN A 57 -7.70 -2.11 -18.36
C GLN A 57 -7.61 -2.28 -16.85
N ILE A 58 -8.15 -1.31 -16.11
CA ILE A 58 -8.30 -1.33 -14.66
C ILE A 58 -9.78 -1.25 -14.34
N LEU A 59 -10.29 -2.27 -13.68
CA LEU A 59 -11.70 -2.35 -13.30
C LEU A 59 -11.82 -2.30 -11.77
N LEU A 60 -12.68 -1.41 -11.27
CA LEU A 60 -13.09 -1.34 -9.87
C LEU A 60 -14.58 -1.68 -9.78
N ASP A 61 -14.93 -2.76 -9.12
CA ASP A 61 -16.31 -3.29 -9.07
C ASP A 61 -16.94 -3.47 -10.46
N GLY A 62 -16.13 -3.94 -11.43
CA GLY A 62 -16.55 -4.12 -12.82
C GLY A 62 -16.63 -2.84 -13.66
N LYS A 63 -16.45 -1.66 -13.05
CA LYS A 63 -16.42 -0.37 -13.75
C LYS A 63 -15.00 -0.05 -14.22
N ASP A 64 -14.86 0.26 -15.49
CA ASP A 64 -13.56 0.69 -16.05
C ASP A 64 -13.17 2.07 -15.51
N ILE A 65 -12.03 2.13 -14.84
CA ILE A 65 -11.44 3.34 -14.28
C ILE A 65 -10.11 3.70 -14.95
N THR A 66 -9.73 3.02 -16.03
CA THR A 66 -8.41 3.13 -16.67
C THR A 66 -8.05 4.56 -17.05
N ASN A 67 -9.02 5.31 -17.58
CA ASN A 67 -8.80 6.67 -18.03
C ASN A 67 -9.30 7.74 -17.05
N LEU A 68 -9.79 7.35 -15.85
CA LEU A 68 -10.21 8.32 -14.85
C LEU A 68 -8.99 9.02 -14.24
N PRO A 69 -9.05 10.35 -14.05
CA PRO A 69 -8.01 11.09 -13.35
C PRO A 69 -7.97 10.73 -11.85
N ILE A 70 -6.88 11.07 -11.19
CA ILE A 70 -6.62 10.75 -9.77
C ILE A 70 -7.78 11.11 -8.85
N ASN A 71 -8.35 12.32 -8.99
CA ASN A 71 -9.44 12.79 -8.15
C ASN A 71 -10.72 11.94 -8.32
N GLU A 72 -11.03 11.50 -9.53
CA GLU A 72 -12.20 10.65 -9.80
C GLU A 72 -11.97 9.20 -9.30
N ARG A 73 -10.75 8.67 -9.43
CA ARG A 73 -10.39 7.38 -8.81
C ARG A 73 -10.48 7.45 -7.29
N ALA A 74 -10.00 8.53 -6.70
CA ALA A 74 -10.13 8.77 -5.27
C ALA A 74 -11.61 8.81 -4.81
N LYS A 75 -12.49 9.49 -5.57
CA LYS A 75 -13.95 9.50 -5.31
C LYS A 75 -14.59 8.12 -5.53
N SER A 76 -14.05 7.32 -6.45
CA SER A 76 -14.52 5.95 -6.70
C SER A 76 -14.14 4.97 -5.59
N GLY A 77 -13.27 5.38 -4.64
CA GLY A 77 -12.90 4.60 -3.47
C GLY A 77 -11.49 4.05 -3.50
N ILE A 78 -10.53 4.66 -4.24
CA ILE A 78 -9.12 4.32 -4.15
C ILE A 78 -8.41 5.27 -3.19
N GLY A 79 -7.77 4.72 -2.15
CA GLY A 79 -6.88 5.41 -1.24
C GLY A 79 -5.41 5.08 -1.55
N PHE A 80 -4.51 6.02 -1.31
CA PHE A 80 -3.09 5.82 -1.59
C PHE A 80 -2.21 6.52 -0.53
N ALA A 81 -1.26 5.79 0.03
CA ALA A 81 -0.18 6.30 0.85
C ALA A 81 1.13 6.20 0.07
N PHE A 82 1.80 7.33 -0.09
CA PHE A 82 3.00 7.44 -0.91
C PHE A 82 4.23 6.83 -0.21
N HIS A 83 5.22 6.41 -0.99
CA HIS A 83 6.53 6.02 -0.47
C HIS A 83 7.16 7.15 0.37
N GLN A 84 7.11 8.37 -0.11
CA GLN A 84 7.48 9.57 0.63
C GLN A 84 6.24 10.37 1.01
N PRO A 85 5.99 10.61 2.31
CA PRO A 85 4.81 11.33 2.76
C PRO A 85 4.82 12.77 2.26
N VAL A 86 3.65 13.25 1.87
CA VAL A 86 3.47 14.61 1.35
C VAL A 86 3.39 15.60 2.53
N ARG A 87 4.04 16.75 2.36
CA ARG A 87 4.00 17.86 3.33
C ARG A 87 3.04 18.94 2.85
N PHE A 88 2.25 19.45 3.75
CA PHE A 88 1.27 20.50 3.48
C PHE A 88 1.56 21.73 4.36
N LYS A 89 1.75 22.91 3.75
CA LYS A 89 1.88 24.17 4.50
C LYS A 89 0.51 24.69 4.92
N GLY A 90 0.41 25.20 6.15
CA GLY A 90 -0.81 25.84 6.65
C GLY A 90 -1.95 24.88 6.99
N ILE A 91 -1.67 23.58 7.07
CA ILE A 91 -2.66 22.55 7.45
C ILE A 91 -2.16 21.85 8.71
N THR A 92 -3.02 21.75 9.71
CA THR A 92 -2.73 20.98 10.92
C THR A 92 -2.99 19.49 10.70
N VAL A 93 -2.46 18.65 11.58
CA VAL A 93 -2.76 17.22 11.58
C VAL A 93 -4.26 16.98 11.72
N PHE A 94 -4.94 17.76 12.58
CA PHE A 94 -6.40 17.69 12.72
C PHE A 94 -7.11 17.98 11.41
N ASP A 95 -6.71 19.04 10.70
CA ASP A 95 -7.33 19.43 9.42
C ASP A 95 -7.16 18.33 8.38
N LEU A 96 -5.96 17.71 8.30
CA LEU A 96 -5.72 16.61 7.37
C LEU A 96 -6.60 15.39 7.69
N ILE A 97 -6.67 14.97 8.95
CA ILE A 97 -7.50 13.84 9.37
C ILE A 97 -8.98 14.12 9.11
N LYS A 98 -9.46 15.33 9.42
CA LYS A 98 -10.84 15.76 9.16
C LYS A 98 -11.18 15.75 7.67
N LEU A 99 -10.30 16.33 6.82
CA LEU A 99 -10.46 16.30 5.36
C LEU A 99 -10.48 14.87 4.83
N SER A 100 -9.61 14.02 5.35
CA SER A 100 -9.50 12.62 4.92
C SER A 100 -10.71 11.80 5.33
N ALA A 101 -11.29 12.06 6.49
CA ALA A 101 -12.51 11.39 6.97
C ALA A 101 -13.73 11.68 6.08
N GLY A 102 -13.72 12.78 5.32
CA GLY A 102 -14.84 13.18 4.45
C GLY A 102 -16.14 13.48 5.19
N LYS A 103 -16.07 13.65 6.51
CA LYS A 103 -17.17 13.99 7.41
C LYS A 103 -16.68 14.90 8.52
N ASP A 104 -17.60 15.56 9.19
CA ASP A 104 -17.24 16.33 10.37
C ASP A 104 -16.83 15.40 11.52
N ILE A 105 -15.64 15.60 12.06
CA ILE A 105 -15.10 14.90 13.21
C ILE A 105 -14.61 15.93 14.25
N ASN A 106 -14.73 15.59 15.51
CA ASN A 106 -14.17 16.42 16.59
C ASN A 106 -12.71 16.04 16.90
N LYS A 107 -12.03 16.87 17.70
CA LYS A 107 -10.63 16.61 18.08
C LYS A 107 -10.46 15.29 18.84
N GLY A 108 -11.42 14.87 19.65
CA GLY A 108 -11.38 13.60 20.37
C GLY A 108 -11.35 12.40 19.43
N GLU A 109 -12.16 12.43 18.36
CA GLU A 109 -12.15 11.40 17.32
C GLU A 109 -10.82 11.39 16.55
N ALA A 110 -10.28 12.56 16.21
CA ALA A 110 -8.95 12.66 15.58
C ALA A 110 -7.85 12.13 16.49
N CYS A 111 -7.92 12.41 17.80
CA CYS A 111 -7.02 11.85 18.80
C CYS A 111 -7.07 10.32 18.85
N ASN A 112 -8.26 9.73 18.79
CA ASN A 112 -8.42 8.27 18.75
C ASN A 112 -7.81 7.65 17.47
N ILE A 113 -7.93 8.34 16.34
CA ILE A 113 -7.33 7.91 15.08
C ILE A 113 -5.79 7.93 15.16
N LEU A 114 -5.21 9.03 15.67
CA LEU A 114 -3.77 9.18 15.84
C LEU A 114 -3.18 8.17 16.84
N SER A 115 -3.90 7.88 17.92
CA SER A 115 -3.48 6.89 18.90
C SER A 115 -3.35 5.49 18.30
N LYS A 116 -4.21 5.13 17.33
CA LYS A 116 -4.12 3.84 16.62
C LYS A 116 -2.81 3.68 15.86
N VAL A 117 -2.23 4.76 15.35
CA VAL A 117 -0.93 4.74 14.67
C VAL A 117 0.25 5.02 15.61
N GLY A 118 0.03 4.98 16.92
CA GLY A 118 1.06 5.14 17.93
C GLY A 118 1.59 6.57 18.05
N LEU A 119 0.76 7.57 17.75
CA LEU A 119 1.07 8.99 18.02
C LEU A 119 0.36 9.48 19.27
N CYS A 120 1.09 10.20 20.13
CA CYS A 120 0.49 10.89 21.28
C CYS A 120 -0.39 12.03 20.77
N ALA A 121 -1.70 11.79 20.77
CA ALA A 121 -2.66 12.65 20.10
C ALA A 121 -2.62 14.11 20.56
N ASN A 122 -2.50 14.34 21.90
CA ASN A 122 -2.44 15.68 22.46
C ASN A 122 -1.23 16.50 22.01
N GLU A 123 -0.16 15.82 21.62
CA GLU A 123 1.06 16.48 21.15
C GLU A 123 1.01 16.81 19.64
N TYR A 124 0.25 16.04 18.86
CA TYR A 124 0.30 16.11 17.40
C TYR A 124 -0.94 16.75 16.75
N VAL A 125 -2.10 16.66 17.37
CA VAL A 125 -3.38 17.05 16.75
C VAL A 125 -3.41 18.49 16.24
N ASP A 126 -2.80 19.41 16.96
CA ASP A 126 -2.75 20.84 16.59
C ASP A 126 -1.43 21.25 15.89
N ARG A 127 -0.51 20.31 15.66
CA ARG A 127 0.74 20.62 14.94
C ARG A 127 0.49 20.80 13.45
N GLU A 128 1.18 21.76 12.86
CA GLU A 128 1.23 21.91 11.41
C GLU A 128 2.05 20.79 10.77
N ILE A 129 1.62 20.32 9.60
CA ILE A 129 2.31 19.32 8.79
C ILE A 129 3.49 19.99 8.08
N SER A 130 4.51 20.32 8.83
CA SER A 130 5.67 21.07 8.39
C SER A 130 6.96 20.23 8.42
N SER A 131 8.08 20.87 8.15
CA SER A 131 9.42 20.28 8.25
C SER A 131 9.84 19.94 9.69
N ALA A 132 9.09 20.39 10.70
CA ALA A 132 9.36 20.08 12.10
C ALA A 132 8.97 18.65 12.51
N LEU A 133 8.15 17.97 11.69
CA LEU A 133 7.81 16.57 11.90
C LEU A 133 8.88 15.66 11.30
N SER A 134 9.27 14.63 12.05
CA SER A 134 10.18 13.59 11.56
C SER A 134 9.52 12.77 10.43
N GLY A 135 10.32 12.09 9.63
CA GLY A 135 9.82 11.23 8.55
C GLY A 135 8.88 10.14 9.06
N GLY A 136 9.21 9.52 10.21
CA GLY A 136 8.37 8.50 10.82
C GLY A 136 7.04 9.02 11.38
N GLU A 137 7.01 10.24 11.91
CA GLU A 137 5.79 10.90 12.37
C GLU A 137 4.87 11.23 11.18
N LEU A 138 5.43 11.84 10.13
CA LEU A 138 4.70 12.13 8.90
C LEU A 138 4.11 10.86 8.28
N LYS A 139 4.88 9.77 8.26
CA LYS A 139 4.43 8.50 7.71
C LYS A 139 3.25 7.93 8.49
N ARG A 140 3.29 7.98 9.81
CA ARG A 140 2.17 7.54 10.66
C ARG A 140 0.94 8.42 10.50
N ILE A 141 1.10 9.74 10.36
CA ILE A 141 0.01 10.67 10.08
C ILE A 141 -0.61 10.36 8.70
N GLU A 142 0.21 10.11 7.68
CA GLU A 142 -0.26 9.70 6.35
C GLU A 142 -1.07 8.41 6.42
N ILE A 143 -0.55 7.37 7.08
CA ILE A 143 -1.25 6.09 7.27
C ILE A 143 -2.59 6.31 7.96
N ALA A 144 -2.64 7.13 9.04
CA ALA A 144 -3.87 7.46 9.73
C ALA A 144 -4.88 8.15 8.80
N SER A 145 -4.41 9.11 7.98
CA SER A 145 -5.25 9.86 7.04
C SER A 145 -5.85 8.97 5.96
N VAL A 146 -5.08 8.01 5.45
CA VAL A 146 -5.54 7.07 4.43
C VAL A 146 -6.49 6.03 5.04
N ALA A 147 -6.18 5.53 6.23
CA ALA A 147 -7.01 4.54 6.93
C ALA A 147 -8.40 5.07 7.30
N VAL A 148 -8.51 6.32 7.73
CA VAL A 148 -9.80 6.92 8.13
C VAL A 148 -10.75 7.11 6.95
N ARG A 149 -10.24 7.16 5.74
CA ARG A 149 -11.01 7.39 4.51
C ARG A 149 -11.95 6.22 4.18
N ASN A 150 -11.70 5.03 4.72
CA ASN A 150 -12.50 3.82 4.50
C ASN A 150 -12.72 3.52 3.00
N SER A 151 -11.63 3.52 2.24
CA SER A 151 -11.62 3.30 0.79
C SER A 151 -11.93 1.84 0.44
N LYS A 152 -12.49 1.60 -0.74
CA LYS A 152 -12.71 0.24 -1.28
C LYS A 152 -11.40 -0.50 -1.53
N VAL A 153 -10.40 0.23 -2.02
CA VAL A 153 -9.04 -0.25 -2.22
C VAL A 153 -8.08 0.78 -1.65
N THR A 154 -7.20 0.34 -0.76
CA THR A 154 -6.17 1.19 -0.17
C THR A 154 -4.80 0.64 -0.53
N VAL A 155 -3.95 1.47 -1.10
CA VAL A 155 -2.59 1.08 -1.50
C VAL A 155 -1.57 1.81 -0.63
N PHE A 156 -0.64 1.07 -0.04
CA PHE A 156 0.51 1.57 0.70
C PHE A 156 1.80 1.19 -0.04
N ASP A 157 2.55 2.19 -0.48
CA ASP A 157 3.81 1.98 -1.19
C ASP A 157 4.98 2.12 -0.21
N GLU A 158 5.57 0.98 0.18
CA GLU A 158 6.65 0.84 1.16
C GLU A 158 6.41 1.67 2.44
N PRO A 159 5.33 1.39 3.18
CA PRO A 159 4.94 2.20 4.34
C PRO A 159 5.98 2.19 5.47
N GLU A 160 6.88 1.22 5.48
CA GLU A 160 7.98 1.08 6.43
C GLU A 160 9.20 1.96 6.10
N ALA A 161 9.27 2.55 4.92
CA ALA A 161 10.44 3.33 4.50
C ALA A 161 10.69 4.53 5.42
N GLY A 162 11.91 4.63 5.95
CA GLY A 162 12.31 5.71 6.85
C GLY A 162 11.74 5.62 8.27
N ILE A 163 11.17 4.48 8.65
CA ILE A 163 10.68 4.21 10.01
C ILE A 163 11.76 3.42 10.78
N ASP A 164 12.02 3.84 12.03
CA ASP A 164 12.92 3.11 12.93
C ASP A 164 12.31 1.79 13.41
N LEU A 165 13.17 0.89 13.89
CA LEU A 165 12.78 -0.47 14.29
C LEU A 165 11.68 -0.52 15.36
N TRP A 166 11.66 0.42 16.32
CA TRP A 166 10.65 0.45 17.38
C TRP A 166 9.29 0.89 16.84
N SER A 167 9.30 1.94 16.01
CA SER A 167 8.12 2.44 15.33
C SER A 167 7.56 1.44 14.30
N PHE A 168 8.43 0.62 13.70
CA PHE A 168 8.03 -0.44 12.78
C PHE A 168 7.14 -1.51 13.44
N ASN A 169 7.45 -1.92 14.67
CA ASN A 169 6.60 -2.86 15.41
C ASN A 169 5.19 -2.29 15.67
N ASN A 170 5.09 -0.99 15.97
CA ASN A 170 3.80 -0.32 16.10
C ASN A 170 3.06 -0.28 14.76
N LEU A 171 3.76 -0.05 13.65
CA LEU A 171 3.19 -0.08 12.31
C LEU A 171 2.58 -1.45 11.96
N ILE A 172 3.27 -2.55 12.29
CA ILE A 172 2.73 -3.91 12.11
C ILE A 172 1.43 -4.09 12.89
N LYS A 173 1.38 -3.61 14.14
CA LYS A 173 0.15 -3.65 14.94
C LYS A 173 -0.98 -2.87 14.26
N VAL A 174 -0.68 -1.65 13.78
CA VAL A 174 -1.65 -0.84 13.03
C VAL A 174 -2.23 -1.61 11.85
N PHE A 175 -1.39 -2.24 11.03
CA PHE A 175 -1.86 -3.02 9.88
C PHE A 175 -2.64 -4.27 10.30
N THR A 176 -2.26 -4.92 11.40
CA THR A 176 -3.01 -6.06 11.95
C THR A 176 -4.41 -5.62 12.41
N ASP A 177 -4.50 -4.48 13.11
CA ASP A 177 -5.78 -3.93 13.56
C ASP A 177 -6.63 -3.45 12.37
N MET A 178 -6.00 -2.86 11.35
CA MET A 178 -6.65 -2.48 10.09
C MET A 178 -7.25 -3.70 9.39
N ARG A 179 -6.49 -4.80 9.25
CA ARG A 179 -6.97 -6.04 8.64
C ARG A 179 -8.26 -6.56 9.32
N GLN A 180 -8.39 -6.38 10.63
CA GLN A 180 -9.56 -6.84 11.38
C GLN A 180 -10.76 -5.89 11.32
N SER A 181 -10.53 -4.60 11.09
CA SER A 181 -11.53 -3.54 11.27
C SER A 181 -11.94 -2.81 9.99
N LEU A 182 -11.10 -2.81 8.97
CA LEU A 182 -11.38 -2.10 7.71
C LEU A 182 -12.19 -2.99 6.76
N LYS A 183 -13.18 -2.35 6.13
CA LYS A 183 -13.84 -2.87 4.95
C LYS A 183 -13.03 -2.43 3.72
N GLY A 184 -12.91 -3.31 2.74
CA GLY A 184 -12.20 -3.04 1.51
C GLY A 184 -10.81 -3.69 1.47
N THR A 185 -10.27 -3.77 0.27
CA THR A 185 -9.00 -4.44 0.01
C THR A 185 -7.82 -3.54 0.33
N THR A 186 -6.88 -4.02 1.13
CA THR A 186 -5.63 -3.34 1.43
C THR A 186 -4.50 -3.98 0.63
N ILE A 187 -3.78 -3.17 -0.14
CA ILE A 187 -2.60 -3.57 -0.91
C ILE A 187 -1.38 -2.91 -0.28
N ILE A 188 -0.40 -3.69 0.12
CA ILE A 188 0.87 -3.17 0.62
C ILE A 188 2.00 -3.63 -0.29
N ILE A 189 2.79 -2.70 -0.80
CA ILE A 189 4.06 -3.00 -1.43
C ILE A 189 5.11 -3.05 -0.35
N SER A 190 5.71 -4.22 -0.14
CA SER A 190 6.76 -4.40 0.86
C SER A 190 7.59 -5.66 0.61
N HIS A 191 8.81 -5.63 1.09
CA HIS A 191 9.69 -6.79 1.16
C HIS A 191 9.96 -7.25 2.60
N GLN A 192 9.34 -6.60 3.59
CA GLN A 192 9.50 -6.91 5.00
C GLN A 192 8.73 -8.17 5.40
N GLU A 193 9.44 -9.13 5.96
CA GLU A 193 8.87 -10.42 6.37
C GLU A 193 7.67 -10.27 7.32
N LYS A 194 7.73 -9.31 8.26
CA LYS A 194 6.63 -9.07 9.21
C LYS A 194 5.35 -8.58 8.52
N ILE A 195 5.47 -7.79 7.45
CA ILE A 195 4.32 -7.33 6.64
C ILE A 195 3.80 -8.51 5.80
N ILE A 196 4.70 -9.29 5.19
CA ILE A 196 4.34 -10.49 4.43
C ILE A 196 3.56 -11.48 5.32
N ASN A 197 3.96 -11.63 6.58
CA ASN A 197 3.34 -12.57 7.51
C ASN A 197 1.89 -12.23 7.91
N ILE A 198 1.47 -10.98 7.77
CA ILE A 198 0.08 -10.58 8.05
C ILE A 198 -0.80 -10.58 6.79
N ALA A 199 -0.28 -10.92 5.62
CA ALA A 199 -1.04 -11.00 4.37
C ALA A 199 -2.01 -12.18 4.34
N ASP A 200 -3.12 -12.00 3.63
CA ASP A 200 -4.00 -13.09 3.19
C ASP A 200 -3.45 -13.68 1.89
N ASP A 201 -3.13 -12.81 0.94
CA ASP A 201 -2.60 -13.19 -0.38
C ASP A 201 -1.29 -12.47 -0.68
N LEU A 202 -0.41 -13.16 -1.42
CA LEU A 202 0.87 -12.63 -1.86
C LEU A 202 0.93 -12.58 -3.38
N ILE A 203 1.54 -11.52 -3.90
CA ILE A 203 1.85 -11.35 -5.32
C ILE A 203 3.35 -11.13 -5.45
N LEU A 204 4.02 -12.01 -6.16
CA LEU A 204 5.42 -11.85 -6.55
C LEU A 204 5.47 -11.19 -7.91
N LEU A 205 5.99 -9.96 -7.94
CA LEU A 205 6.25 -9.23 -9.18
C LEU A 205 7.75 -9.28 -9.49
N ALA A 206 8.12 -9.85 -10.63
CA ALA A 206 9.50 -9.90 -11.12
C ALA A 206 9.54 -9.54 -12.61
N ASP A 207 10.56 -8.81 -13.01
CA ASP A 207 10.79 -8.39 -14.41
C ASP A 207 9.54 -7.80 -15.09
N GLY A 208 8.76 -7.03 -14.33
CA GLY A 208 7.54 -6.38 -14.80
C GLY A 208 6.34 -7.30 -14.98
N LYS A 209 6.41 -8.55 -14.50
CA LYS A 209 5.34 -9.56 -14.62
C LYS A 209 4.91 -10.10 -13.28
N VAL A 210 3.66 -10.55 -13.19
CA VAL A 210 3.21 -11.38 -12.06
C VAL A 210 3.80 -12.77 -12.26
N GLU A 211 4.82 -13.09 -11.47
CA GLU A 211 5.47 -14.41 -11.51
C GLU A 211 4.65 -15.46 -10.76
N LYS A 212 4.16 -15.08 -9.58
CA LYS A 212 3.32 -15.96 -8.76
C LYS A 212 2.29 -15.12 -8.01
N MET A 213 1.12 -15.69 -7.78
CA MET A 213 0.06 -15.13 -6.95
C MET A 213 -0.67 -16.27 -6.26
N GLY A 214 -1.03 -16.10 -5.00
CA GLY A 214 -1.78 -17.08 -4.24
C GLY A 214 -1.88 -16.75 -2.76
N SER A 215 -2.52 -17.62 -1.99
CA SER A 215 -2.56 -17.49 -0.55
C SER A 215 -1.14 -17.51 0.04
N LYS A 216 -1.00 -16.88 1.20
CA LYS A 216 0.29 -16.84 1.89
C LYS A 216 0.83 -18.27 2.13
N GLU A 217 -0.02 -19.19 2.56
CA GLU A 217 0.32 -20.58 2.84
C GLU A 217 0.89 -21.27 1.59
N GLU A 218 0.21 -21.16 0.45
CA GLU A 218 0.66 -21.76 -0.82
C GLU A 218 2.00 -21.20 -1.30
N MET A 219 2.23 -19.90 -1.07
CA MET A 219 3.46 -19.22 -1.50
C MET A 219 4.66 -19.60 -0.63
N PHE A 220 4.49 -19.72 0.71
CA PHE A 220 5.56 -20.10 1.62
C PHE A 220 6.01 -21.56 1.43
N ASP A 221 5.10 -22.50 1.24
CA ASP A 221 5.42 -23.90 1.01
C ASP A 221 6.29 -24.09 -0.25
N LYS A 222 6.04 -23.31 -1.29
CA LYS A 222 6.83 -23.34 -2.54
C LYS A 222 8.22 -22.72 -2.35
N VAL A 223 8.32 -21.59 -1.67
CA VAL A 223 9.63 -20.93 -1.41
C VAL A 223 10.53 -21.79 -0.54
N GLN A 224 9.98 -22.52 0.44
CA GLN A 224 10.79 -23.46 1.25
C GLN A 224 11.26 -24.66 0.42
N LYS A 225 10.44 -25.17 -0.50
CA LYS A 225 10.84 -26.27 -1.39
C LYS A 225 11.92 -25.84 -2.39
N ASP A 226 11.81 -24.65 -2.97
CA ASP A 226 12.82 -24.10 -3.90
C ASP A 226 14.17 -23.84 -3.18
N ARG A 227 14.13 -23.34 -1.94
CA ARG A 227 15.36 -23.17 -1.10
C ARG A 227 15.99 -24.49 -0.67
N ALA A 228 15.22 -25.53 -0.47
CA ALA A 228 15.72 -26.87 -0.14
C ALA A 228 16.39 -27.52 -1.37
N CYS A 229 15.87 -27.29 -2.57
CA CYS A 229 16.46 -27.79 -3.81
C CYS A 229 17.82 -27.15 -4.14
N CYS A 230 17.96 -25.83 -3.96
CA CYS A 230 19.24 -25.14 -4.18
C CYS A 230 20.35 -25.51 -3.17
N LYS A 231 20.00 -26.04 -1.99
CA LYS A 231 20.99 -26.53 -1.02
C LYS A 231 21.53 -27.92 -1.34
N LEU A 232 20.84 -28.69 -2.19
CA LEU A 232 21.27 -30.05 -2.58
C LEU A 232 22.21 -30.04 -3.80
N GLU A 233 22.25 -28.96 -4.58
CA GLU A 233 23.15 -28.84 -5.73
C GLU A 233 24.50 -28.16 -5.42
N GLY A 234 24.68 -27.62 -4.21
CA GLY A 234 25.92 -26.95 -3.78
C GLY A 234 26.88 -27.77 -2.93
N GLY A 235 26.71 -29.07 -2.81
CA GLY A 235 27.50 -29.95 -1.98
C GLY A 235 28.23 -31.04 -2.73
N ASN A 236 29.10 -30.69 -3.69
CA ASN A 236 30.20 -31.53 -4.15
C ASN A 236 31.15 -30.70 -5.02
N ASN A 237 32.14 -30.10 -4.38
CA ASN A 237 33.51 -29.98 -4.87
C ASN A 237 34.40 -29.46 -3.78
#